data_fc75160ab13ef4a60f44e2405855ad11
#
_entry.id   fc75160ab13ef4a60f44e2405855ad11
#
_cell.length_a   1.000
_cell.length_b   1.000
_cell.length_c   1.000
_cell.angle_alpha   90.00
_cell.angle_beta   90.00
_cell.angle_gamma   90.00
#
_symmetry.space_group_name_H-M   'P 1'
#
loop_
_entity.id
_entity.type
_entity.pdbx_description
1 polymer ?
#
loop_
_entity_poly.entity_id
_entity_poly.type
_entity_poly.pdbx_seq_one_letter_code
_entity_poly.pdbx_strand_id
1 'polypeptide(L)'
;MACDISLGRLEPCKDSIGGLRNIYFMNFGNDFYDDKILSTDELITSVTLADKNAYKYELRGANNFDEANEVSKDNGTSFWTGTGTIVLKKQDAATRKELKLMSYGRPIVITEDYNGAFKVYGAQNGCDVSVGTASGTAMGDLNGYNLTVTAMEREPGFFIDFDAIVTAAEIVVVEGA
;
A
#
# COMPACT_ATOMS: atom_id res chain seq x y z
N MET A 1 14.87 22.97 5.65
CA MET A 1 13.73 22.22 6.25
C MET A 1 13.85 22.40 7.75
N ALA A 2 12.84 22.94 8.42
CA ALA A 2 12.84 23.01 9.88
C ALA A 2 12.62 21.60 10.43
N CYS A 3 13.43 21.19 11.40
CA CYS A 3 13.30 19.89 12.07
C CYS A 3 12.53 20.01 13.39
N ASP A 4 11.73 21.08 13.53
CA ASP A 4 11.02 21.39 14.77
C ASP A 4 9.59 20.87 14.74
N ILE A 5 9.18 20.25 15.85
CA ILE A 5 7.80 19.80 16.04
C ILE A 5 6.89 21.02 16.23
N SER A 6 5.78 21.08 15.51
CA SER A 6 4.86 22.22 15.50
C SER A 6 3.49 21.93 16.13
N LEU A 7 3.14 20.67 16.37
CA LEU A 7 1.79 20.29 16.84
C LEU A 7 1.84 19.16 17.87
N GLY A 8 0.98 19.26 18.90
CA GLY A 8 0.72 18.18 19.85
C GLY A 8 -0.50 17.35 19.43
N ARG A 9 -0.68 16.18 20.06
CA ARG A 9 -1.84 15.30 19.84
C ARG A 9 -2.55 15.01 21.15
N LEU A 10 -3.88 15.12 21.14
CA LEU A 10 -4.72 14.63 22.22
C LEU A 10 -5.12 13.18 21.97
N GLU A 11 -5.38 12.42 23.03
CA GLU A 11 -5.89 11.06 22.91
C GLU A 11 -7.30 11.07 22.29
N PRO A 12 -7.51 10.40 21.14
CA PRO A 12 -8.82 10.34 20.51
C PRO A 12 -9.76 9.36 21.23
N CYS A 13 -11.04 9.40 20.89
CA CYS A 13 -12.01 8.40 21.32
C CYS A 13 -11.65 7.01 20.79
N LYS A 14 -12.12 5.96 21.47
CA LYS A 14 -11.88 4.55 21.09
C LYS A 14 -12.91 4.08 20.06
N ASP A 15 -12.87 4.66 18.85
CA ASP A 15 -13.81 4.42 17.75
C ASP A 15 -13.11 3.88 16.47
N SER A 16 -11.84 3.55 16.58
CA SER A 16 -11.02 3.05 15.47
C SER A 16 -10.91 1.53 15.48
N ILE A 17 -10.86 0.93 14.29
CA ILE A 17 -10.73 -0.52 14.06
C ILE A 17 -9.43 -0.76 13.27
N GLY A 18 -8.66 -1.77 13.67
CA GLY A 18 -7.44 -2.18 12.96
C GLY A 18 -7.71 -3.17 11.82
N GLY A 19 -6.76 -3.26 10.91
CA GLY A 19 -6.74 -4.20 9.78
C GLY A 19 -7.05 -3.55 8.44
N LEU A 20 -6.77 -4.30 7.36
CA LEU A 20 -6.95 -3.86 5.98
C LEU A 20 -8.23 -4.45 5.39
N ARG A 21 -8.99 -3.62 4.67
CA ARG A 21 -10.19 -3.99 3.93
C ARG A 21 -9.86 -4.37 2.49
N ASN A 22 -9.13 -3.51 1.81
CA ASN A 22 -8.70 -3.70 0.42
C ASN A 22 -7.24 -3.29 0.25
N ILE A 23 -6.63 -3.84 -0.78
CA ILE A 23 -5.33 -3.39 -1.26
C ILE A 23 -5.42 -3.21 -2.78
N TYR A 24 -4.79 -2.16 -3.28
CA TYR A 24 -4.76 -1.84 -4.70
C TYR A 24 -3.31 -1.83 -5.15
N PHE A 25 -3.04 -2.47 -6.27
CA PHE A 25 -1.74 -2.45 -6.92
C PHE A 25 -1.82 -1.63 -8.19
N MET A 26 -0.86 -0.75 -8.39
CA MET A 26 -0.70 0.04 -9.61
C MET A 26 0.67 -0.21 -10.21
N ASN A 27 0.78 -0.15 -11.53
CA ASN A 27 2.07 -0.21 -12.18
C ASN A 27 2.94 0.99 -11.78
N PHE A 28 4.22 0.74 -11.57
CA PHE A 28 5.14 1.81 -11.17
C PHE A 28 5.29 2.84 -12.30
N GLY A 29 5.15 4.10 -11.93
CA GLY A 29 5.43 5.25 -12.77
C GLY A 29 6.01 6.38 -11.91
N ASN A 30 7.03 7.08 -12.40
CA ASN A 30 7.64 8.18 -11.64
C ASN A 30 6.68 9.35 -11.43
N ASP A 31 5.64 9.42 -12.26
CA ASP A 31 4.65 10.51 -12.25
C ASP A 31 3.87 10.58 -10.94
N PHE A 32 3.64 9.43 -10.25
CA PHE A 32 2.88 9.42 -9.00
C PHE A 32 3.55 10.27 -7.91
N TYR A 33 4.85 10.17 -7.76
CA TYR A 33 5.57 10.91 -6.73
C TYR A 33 5.81 12.37 -7.13
N ASP A 34 6.18 12.62 -8.39
CA ASP A 34 6.60 13.93 -8.86
C ASP A 34 5.42 14.88 -9.06
N ASP A 35 4.27 14.37 -9.50
CA ASP A 35 3.07 15.15 -9.83
C ASP A 35 2.01 15.18 -8.72
N LYS A 36 2.36 14.68 -7.51
CA LYS A 36 1.42 14.72 -6.38
C LYS A 36 1.17 16.14 -5.90
N ILE A 37 -0.08 16.46 -5.70
CA ILE A 37 -0.51 17.70 -5.06
C ILE A 37 -0.89 17.38 -3.61
N LEU A 38 -0.16 18.00 -2.68
CA LEU A 38 -0.38 17.83 -1.24
C LEU A 38 -1.26 18.94 -0.68
N SER A 39 -2.15 18.58 0.25
CA SER A 39 -2.80 19.55 1.13
C SER A 39 -1.83 20.05 2.20
N THR A 40 -2.30 20.98 3.06
CA THR A 40 -1.54 21.50 4.21
C THR A 40 -1.13 20.40 5.20
N ASP A 41 -1.92 19.33 5.28
CA ASP A 41 -1.71 18.19 6.19
C ASP A 41 -1.01 17.00 5.49
N GLU A 42 -0.31 17.25 4.38
CA GLU A 42 0.37 16.23 3.57
C GLU A 42 -0.54 15.12 3.02
N LEU A 43 -1.83 15.39 2.89
CA LEU A 43 -2.79 14.53 2.22
C LEU A 43 -2.67 14.72 0.70
N ILE A 44 -2.47 13.63 -0.05
CA ILE A 44 -2.48 13.70 -1.52
C ILE A 44 -3.93 13.86 -2.00
N THR A 45 -4.21 14.97 -2.67
CA THR A 45 -5.54 15.31 -3.18
C THR A 45 -5.65 15.15 -4.69
N SER A 46 -4.54 15.15 -5.40
CA SER A 46 -4.50 14.95 -6.86
C SER A 46 -3.16 14.40 -7.28
N VAL A 47 -3.16 13.64 -8.36
CA VAL A 47 -1.97 13.06 -9.00
C VAL A 47 -2.23 12.91 -10.49
N THR A 48 -1.19 13.08 -11.31
CA THR A 48 -1.24 12.78 -12.73
C THR A 48 -0.59 11.42 -12.98
N LEU A 49 -1.28 10.53 -13.67
CA LEU A 49 -0.82 9.16 -13.90
C LEU A 49 -0.78 8.83 -15.38
N ALA A 50 0.30 8.20 -15.83
CA ALA A 50 0.43 7.67 -17.19
C ALA A 50 -0.39 6.38 -17.36
N ASP A 51 -0.31 5.45 -16.40
CA ASP A 51 -1.17 4.25 -16.32
C ASP A 51 -2.23 4.47 -15.24
N LYS A 52 -3.49 4.47 -15.66
CA LYS A 52 -4.66 4.79 -14.83
C LYS A 52 -5.32 3.56 -14.22
N ASN A 53 -4.69 2.38 -14.28
CA ASN A 53 -5.29 1.15 -13.76
C ASN A 53 -4.85 0.89 -12.32
N ALA A 54 -5.82 0.77 -11.42
CA ALA A 54 -5.63 0.30 -10.06
C ALA A 54 -6.30 -1.07 -9.88
N TYR A 55 -5.51 -2.11 -9.65
CA TYR A 55 -5.96 -3.48 -9.50
C TYR A 55 -6.34 -3.75 -8.06
N LYS A 56 -7.63 -3.91 -7.79
CA LYS A 56 -8.20 -4.12 -6.45
C LYS A 56 -8.15 -5.58 -6.03
N TYR A 57 -7.65 -5.82 -4.84
CA TYR A 57 -7.72 -7.11 -4.14
C TYR A 57 -8.50 -6.95 -2.84
N GLU A 58 -9.65 -7.63 -2.73
CA GLU A 58 -10.42 -7.71 -1.49
C GLU A 58 -9.69 -8.56 -0.47
N LEU A 59 -9.60 -8.06 0.76
CA LEU A 59 -8.94 -8.74 1.85
C LEU A 59 -9.94 -9.14 2.92
N ARG A 60 -9.79 -10.38 3.42
CA ARG A 60 -10.60 -10.86 4.54
C ARG A 60 -9.71 -11.65 5.50
N GLY A 61 -9.75 -11.27 6.76
CA GLY A 61 -8.96 -11.89 7.81
C GLY A 61 -7.79 -11.04 8.28
N ALA A 62 -6.75 -11.68 8.78
CA ALA A 62 -5.58 -10.99 9.33
C ALA A 62 -4.64 -10.53 8.22
N ASN A 63 -4.80 -9.30 7.81
CA ASN A 63 -3.92 -8.63 6.86
C ASN A 63 -3.48 -7.31 7.46
N ASN A 64 -2.20 -6.99 7.33
CA ASN A 64 -1.63 -5.77 7.87
C ASN A 64 -0.65 -5.11 6.91
N PHE A 65 -0.43 -3.84 7.11
CA PHE A 65 0.67 -3.09 6.51
C PHE A 65 1.21 -2.15 7.59
N ASP A 66 2.42 -2.46 8.05
CA ASP A 66 3.08 -1.72 9.11
C ASP A 66 4.22 -0.91 8.53
N GLU A 67 4.51 0.22 9.15
CA GLU A 67 5.56 1.13 8.71
C GLU A 67 6.43 1.53 9.90
N ALA A 68 7.73 1.51 9.70
CA ALA A 68 8.72 1.88 10.70
C ALA A 68 9.77 2.83 10.12
N ASN A 69 10.18 3.81 10.92
CA ASN A 69 11.32 4.65 10.58
C ASN A 69 12.62 4.00 11.05
N GLU A 70 13.59 3.91 10.18
CA GLU A 70 14.93 3.44 10.48
C GLU A 70 15.91 4.62 10.46
N VAL A 71 16.57 4.87 11.59
CA VAL A 71 17.50 5.98 11.78
C VAL A 71 18.87 5.48 12.17
N SER A 72 19.90 5.89 11.43
CA SER A 72 21.29 5.65 11.78
C SER A 72 21.98 6.98 12.10
N LYS A 73 22.29 7.21 13.37
CA LYS A 73 23.02 8.39 13.82
C LYS A 73 24.45 8.42 13.26
N ASP A 74 25.09 7.27 13.20
CA ASP A 74 26.50 7.17 12.78
C ASP A 74 26.68 7.44 11.29
N ASN A 75 25.69 7.03 10.48
CA ASN A 75 25.70 7.26 9.03
C ASN A 75 24.94 8.52 8.61
N GLY A 76 24.22 9.17 9.53
CA GLY A 76 23.38 10.33 9.22
C GLY A 76 22.24 10.03 8.25
N THR A 77 21.72 8.80 8.26
CA THR A 77 20.66 8.36 7.36
C THR A 77 19.35 8.12 8.10
N SER A 78 18.24 8.40 7.43
CA SER A 78 16.89 8.08 7.89
C SER A 78 16.05 7.69 6.69
N PHE A 79 15.33 6.57 6.79
CA PHE A 79 14.39 6.10 5.78
C PHE A 79 13.23 5.35 6.44
N TRP A 80 12.18 5.11 5.66
CA TRP A 80 10.97 4.43 6.12
C TRP A 80 10.85 3.08 5.43
N THR A 81 10.59 2.05 6.23
CA THR A 81 10.33 0.69 5.73
C THR A 81 8.88 0.34 6.01
N GLY A 82 8.10 0.17 4.95
CA GLY A 82 6.76 -0.36 5.01
C GLY A 82 6.77 -1.86 4.73
N THR A 83 6.09 -2.66 5.55
CA THR A 83 5.97 -4.10 5.36
C THR A 83 4.52 -4.53 5.45
N GLY A 84 4.00 -5.10 4.36
CA GLY A 84 2.67 -5.67 4.29
C GLY A 84 2.69 -7.18 4.31
N THR A 85 1.83 -7.79 5.12
CA THR A 85 1.56 -9.23 5.08
C THR A 85 0.11 -9.44 4.64
N ILE A 86 -0.05 -10.02 3.46
CA ILE A 86 -1.34 -10.19 2.80
C ILE A 86 -1.60 -11.66 2.53
N VAL A 87 -2.78 -12.12 2.89
CA VAL A 87 -3.23 -13.50 2.67
C VAL A 87 -4.40 -13.51 1.68
N LEU A 88 -4.18 -14.12 0.53
CA LEU A 88 -5.20 -14.35 -0.47
C LEU A 88 -5.66 -15.81 -0.40
N LYS A 89 -6.96 -15.99 -0.25
CA LYS A 89 -7.57 -17.33 -0.13
C LYS A 89 -7.89 -17.89 -1.52
N LYS A 90 -7.80 -19.22 -1.63
CA LYS A 90 -8.06 -19.98 -2.85
C LYS A 90 -7.02 -19.73 -3.94
N GLN A 91 -6.48 -20.81 -4.45
CA GLN A 91 -5.54 -20.77 -5.59
C GLN A 91 -6.30 -20.87 -6.90
N ASP A 92 -5.94 -20.03 -7.87
CA ASP A 92 -6.40 -20.11 -9.24
C ASP A 92 -5.28 -19.70 -10.22
N ALA A 93 -5.43 -20.08 -11.50
CA ALA A 93 -4.42 -19.87 -12.51
C ALA A 93 -4.28 -18.39 -12.93
N ALA A 94 -5.37 -17.64 -12.91
CA ALA A 94 -5.38 -16.23 -13.29
C ALA A 94 -4.64 -15.40 -12.24
N THR A 95 -5.02 -15.52 -10.97
CA THR A 95 -4.34 -14.85 -9.85
C THR A 95 -2.86 -15.21 -9.81
N ARG A 96 -2.51 -16.48 -9.99
CA ARG A 96 -1.11 -16.91 -10.01
C ARG A 96 -0.29 -16.22 -11.10
N LYS A 97 -0.87 -16.03 -12.30
CA LYS A 97 -0.23 -15.31 -13.39
C LYS A 97 0.04 -13.85 -13.02
N GLU A 98 -0.96 -13.17 -12.47
CA GLU A 98 -0.84 -11.76 -12.06
C GLU A 98 0.18 -11.59 -10.91
N LEU A 99 0.13 -12.46 -9.89
CA LEU A 99 1.10 -12.43 -8.79
C LEU A 99 2.54 -12.68 -9.26
N LYS A 100 2.74 -13.53 -10.28
CA LYS A 100 4.05 -13.72 -10.92
C LYS A 100 4.54 -12.44 -11.59
N LEU A 101 3.68 -11.74 -12.32
CA LEU A 101 4.02 -10.47 -12.96
C LEU A 101 4.35 -9.39 -11.91
N MET A 102 3.55 -9.34 -10.85
CA MET A 102 3.74 -8.42 -9.73
C MET A 102 5.10 -8.64 -9.03
N SER A 103 5.52 -9.90 -8.87
CA SER A 103 6.81 -10.22 -8.23
C SER A 103 8.04 -9.86 -9.08
N TYR A 104 7.88 -9.65 -10.37
CA TYR A 104 8.96 -9.19 -11.26
C TYR A 104 8.99 -7.67 -11.41
N GLY A 105 7.87 -7.02 -11.14
CA GLY A 105 7.74 -5.57 -11.15
C GLY A 105 8.03 -4.96 -9.79
N ARG A 106 7.77 -3.67 -9.70
CA ARG A 106 7.80 -2.89 -8.45
C ARG A 106 6.55 -2.02 -8.39
N PRO A 107 5.39 -2.59 -8.02
CA PRO A 107 4.13 -1.85 -8.02
C PRO A 107 4.12 -0.75 -6.96
N ILE A 108 3.28 0.26 -7.19
CA ILE A 108 2.80 1.16 -6.16
C ILE A 108 1.65 0.46 -5.45
N VAL A 109 1.60 0.57 -4.13
CA VAL A 109 0.59 -0.08 -3.31
C VAL A 109 -0.25 0.96 -2.58
N ILE A 110 -1.57 0.83 -2.70
CA ILE A 110 -2.52 1.64 -1.94
C ILE A 110 -3.29 0.70 -1.02
N THR A 111 -3.31 1.01 0.26
CA THR A 111 -4.04 0.25 1.28
C THR A 111 -5.29 1.00 1.71
N GLU A 112 -6.38 0.29 1.89
CA GLU A 112 -7.62 0.78 2.50
C GLU A 112 -7.83 0.05 3.83
N ASP A 113 -7.94 0.78 4.93
CA ASP A 113 -8.24 0.22 6.24
C ASP A 113 -9.77 0.09 6.47
N TYR A 114 -10.16 -0.54 7.57
CA TYR A 114 -11.57 -0.66 7.94
C TYR A 114 -12.22 0.67 8.37
N ASN A 115 -11.43 1.71 8.62
CA ASN A 115 -11.91 3.06 8.95
C ASN A 115 -12.14 3.92 7.70
N GLY A 116 -11.83 3.40 6.51
CA GLY A 116 -11.93 4.11 5.23
C GLY A 116 -10.78 5.08 4.96
N ALA A 117 -9.65 4.95 5.67
CA ALA A 117 -8.44 5.70 5.35
C ALA A 117 -7.61 4.97 4.32
N PHE A 118 -7.10 5.73 3.36
CA PHE A 118 -6.23 5.22 2.30
C PHE A 118 -4.82 5.74 2.50
N LYS A 119 -3.84 4.84 2.29
CA LYS A 119 -2.41 5.19 2.29
C LYS A 119 -1.72 4.62 1.07
N VAL A 120 -0.77 5.38 0.52
CA VAL A 120 0.07 4.94 -0.59
C VAL A 120 1.48 4.64 -0.11
N TYR A 121 2.02 3.55 -0.61
CA TYR A 121 3.38 3.08 -0.38
C TYR A 121 4.07 2.78 -1.71
N GLY A 122 5.37 2.94 -1.75
CA GLY A 122 6.12 2.70 -2.98
C GLY A 122 5.92 3.78 -4.04
N ALA A 123 5.49 4.98 -3.65
CA ALA A 123 5.27 6.08 -4.60
C ALA A 123 6.57 6.54 -5.27
N GLN A 124 7.69 6.54 -4.54
CA GLN A 124 8.98 7.01 -5.03
C GLN A 124 9.83 5.89 -5.65
N ASN A 125 9.94 4.75 -4.97
CA ASN A 125 10.84 3.66 -5.38
C ASN A 125 10.11 2.40 -5.87
N GLY A 126 8.81 2.32 -5.67
CA GLY A 126 8.02 1.10 -5.84
C GLY A 126 8.13 0.17 -4.63
N CYS A 127 7.30 -0.87 -4.62
CA CYS A 127 7.33 -1.92 -3.61
C CYS A 127 7.90 -3.21 -4.21
N ASP A 128 8.64 -3.97 -3.41
CA ASP A 128 9.01 -5.35 -3.73
C ASP A 128 7.95 -6.32 -3.21
N VAL A 129 7.49 -7.22 -4.06
CA VAL A 129 6.46 -8.20 -3.70
C VAL A 129 7.02 -9.61 -3.76
N SER A 130 7.04 -10.27 -2.61
CA SER A 130 7.38 -11.69 -2.49
C SER A 130 6.10 -12.52 -2.36
N VAL A 131 6.00 -13.58 -3.13
CA VAL A 131 4.80 -14.43 -3.21
C VAL A 131 5.12 -15.85 -2.77
N GLY A 132 4.44 -16.31 -1.72
CA GLY A 132 4.43 -17.69 -1.27
C GLY A 132 3.10 -18.37 -1.62
N THR A 133 3.12 -19.67 -1.87
CA THR A 133 1.93 -20.48 -2.13
C THR A 133 1.74 -21.47 -0.98
N ALA A 134 0.55 -21.57 -0.43
CA ALA A 134 0.18 -22.52 0.61
C ALA A 134 -0.93 -23.45 0.13
N SER A 135 -0.70 -24.76 0.17
CA SER A 135 -1.73 -25.77 -0.16
C SER A 135 -2.45 -26.33 1.07
N GLY A 136 -1.91 -26.04 2.27
CA GLY A 136 -2.36 -26.63 3.51
C GLY A 136 -1.99 -28.11 3.68
N THR A 137 -2.13 -28.64 4.87
CA THR A 137 -1.92 -30.05 5.22
C THR A 137 -3.23 -30.70 5.61
N ALA A 138 -4.09 -29.99 6.36
CA ALA A 138 -5.41 -30.44 6.77
C ALA A 138 -6.50 -29.68 6.02
N MET A 139 -7.76 -30.20 6.08
CA MET A 139 -8.89 -29.59 5.37
C MET A 139 -9.22 -28.16 5.82
N GLY A 140 -8.84 -27.77 7.04
CA GLY A 140 -9.05 -26.43 7.59
C GLY A 140 -7.92 -25.44 7.32
N ASP A 141 -6.81 -25.88 6.71
CA ASP A 141 -5.65 -25.05 6.47
C ASP A 141 -5.83 -24.11 5.27
N LEU A 142 -4.98 -23.08 5.21
CA LEU A 142 -4.98 -22.16 4.10
C LEU A 142 -4.62 -22.86 2.79
N ASN A 143 -5.50 -22.74 1.80
CA ASN A 143 -5.19 -22.97 0.41
C ASN A 143 -5.23 -21.62 -0.32
N GLY A 144 -4.06 -21.04 -0.60
CA GLY A 144 -3.99 -19.69 -1.14
C GLY A 144 -2.57 -19.19 -1.33
N TYR A 145 -2.42 -17.87 -1.24
CA TYR A 145 -1.15 -17.18 -1.40
C TYR A 145 -0.85 -16.30 -0.18
N ASN A 146 0.42 -16.29 0.21
CA ASN A 146 0.95 -15.36 1.20
C ASN A 146 1.85 -14.37 0.46
N LEU A 147 1.50 -13.10 0.51
CA LEU A 147 2.29 -12.03 -0.07
C LEU A 147 2.97 -11.26 1.03
N THR A 148 4.25 -10.97 0.82
CA THR A 148 4.99 -9.99 1.61
C THR A 148 5.33 -8.83 0.69
N VAL A 149 4.87 -7.65 1.04
CA VAL A 149 5.10 -6.41 0.31
C VAL A 149 6.07 -5.57 1.13
N THR A 150 7.15 -5.11 0.52
CA THR A 150 8.14 -4.26 1.21
C THR A 150 8.34 -2.98 0.40
N ALA A 151 8.20 -1.84 1.07
CA ALA A 151 8.49 -0.52 0.53
C ALA A 151 9.63 0.11 1.33
N MET A 152 10.64 0.66 0.66
CA MET A 152 11.72 1.43 1.31
C MET A 152 11.76 2.81 0.67
N GLU A 153 11.41 3.84 1.46
CA GLU A 153 11.25 5.19 0.95
C GLU A 153 11.87 6.23 1.89
N ARG A 154 12.15 7.40 1.34
CA ARG A 154 12.67 8.53 2.11
C ARG A 154 11.63 9.14 3.04
N GLU A 155 10.38 9.11 2.64
CA GLU A 155 9.25 9.70 3.34
C GLU A 155 8.27 8.62 3.77
N PRO A 156 7.49 8.82 4.83
CA PRO A 156 6.45 7.88 5.24
C PRO A 156 5.37 7.75 4.17
N GLY A 157 4.60 6.67 4.22
CA GLY A 157 3.44 6.47 3.35
C GLY A 157 2.44 7.62 3.50
N PHE A 158 2.06 8.22 2.36
CA PHE A 158 1.15 9.36 2.34
C PHE A 158 -0.29 8.89 2.50
N PHE A 159 -1.06 9.65 3.28
CA PHE A 159 -2.50 9.56 3.21
C PHE A 159 -3.00 10.13 1.88
N ILE A 160 -4.03 9.51 1.32
CA ILE A 160 -4.61 9.93 0.05
C ILE A 160 -6.13 10.06 0.15
N ASP A 161 -6.67 11.04 -0.52
CA ASP A 161 -8.11 11.10 -0.84
C ASP A 161 -8.34 10.29 -2.12
N PHE A 162 -8.60 8.98 -1.95
CA PHE A 162 -8.69 8.05 -3.07
C PHE A 162 -9.83 8.37 -4.01
N ASP A 163 -10.99 8.77 -3.49
CA ASP A 163 -12.16 9.12 -4.31
C ASP A 163 -11.90 10.38 -5.15
N ALA A 164 -11.23 11.38 -4.57
CA ALA A 164 -10.82 12.57 -5.31
C ALA A 164 -9.79 12.22 -6.39
N ILE A 165 -8.82 11.36 -6.09
CA ILE A 165 -7.79 10.92 -7.03
C ILE A 165 -8.39 10.07 -8.16
N VAL A 166 -9.28 9.14 -7.86
CA VAL A 166 -9.99 8.33 -8.87
C VAL A 166 -10.74 9.23 -9.84
N THR A 167 -11.39 10.28 -9.34
CA THR A 167 -12.13 11.23 -10.17
C THR A 167 -11.20 12.15 -10.98
N ALA A 168 -10.18 12.72 -10.33
CA ALA A 168 -9.29 13.71 -10.94
C ALA A 168 -8.32 13.10 -11.96
N ALA A 169 -7.75 11.93 -11.65
CA ALA A 169 -6.81 11.21 -12.51
C ALA A 169 -7.49 10.20 -13.44
N GLU A 170 -8.83 10.09 -13.41
CA GLU A 170 -9.61 9.12 -14.18
C GLU A 170 -9.13 7.68 -13.97
N ILE A 171 -8.79 7.31 -12.74
CA ILE A 171 -8.29 5.97 -12.42
C ILE A 171 -9.41 4.95 -12.65
N VAL A 172 -9.07 3.89 -13.37
CA VAL A 172 -9.94 2.73 -13.58
C VAL A 172 -9.63 1.70 -12.51
N VAL A 173 -10.57 1.49 -11.58
CA VAL A 173 -10.45 0.40 -10.61
C VAL A 173 -10.81 -0.91 -11.29
N VAL A 174 -9.83 -1.79 -11.47
CA VAL A 174 -10.01 -3.11 -12.07
C VAL A 174 -10.29 -4.10 -10.94
N GLU A 175 -11.52 -4.61 -10.90
CA GLU A 175 -11.92 -5.67 -9.97
C GLU A 175 -11.68 -7.04 -10.62
N GLY A 176 -11.28 -8.01 -9.81
CA GLY A 176 -11.12 -9.39 -10.27
C GLY A 176 -12.48 -10.03 -10.61
N ALA A 177 -12.47 -11.06 -11.45
CA ALA A 177 -13.63 -11.86 -11.80
C ALA A 177 -13.98 -12.87 -10.69
#